data_cdc9d65c87fcc5b617582a45c2b4d80c
#
_entry.id   cdc9d65c87fcc5b617582a45c2b4d80c
#
_cell.length_a   1.000
_cell.length_b   1.000
_cell.length_c   1.000
_cell.angle_alpha   90.00
_cell.angle_beta   90.00
_cell.angle_gamma   90.00
#
_symmetry.space_group_name_H-M   'P 1'
#
loop_
_entity.id
_entity.type
_entity.pdbx_description
1 polymer ?
#
loop_
_entity_poly.entity_id
_entity_poly.type
_entity_poly.pdbx_seq_one_letter_code
_entity_poly.pdbx_strand_id
1 'polypeptide(L)'
;MNYSDLITLILTQLRTHVNSDQFLEQFRRSKAFVRHRKLTLKQVVAYLIYSKKRSMDIELSALQRQIPDIEFPDVSRQAVSKARRGILPDLFKELFDEQVETVYKHAACSKSWFGYRVFAVDGSTLEIPLSNDTSSEFGTITSCNNQDICW
;
A
#
# COMPACT_ATOMS: atom_id res chain seq x y z
N MET A 1 25.28 -3.73 10.72
CA MET A 1 24.01 -4.50 10.77
C MET A 1 23.96 -5.35 9.51
N ASN A 2 23.65 -6.64 9.60
CA ASN A 2 23.51 -7.48 8.42
C ASN A 2 22.12 -7.29 7.77
N TYR A 3 21.91 -7.84 6.58
CA TYR A 3 20.64 -7.68 5.86
C TYR A 3 19.44 -8.30 6.60
N SER A 4 19.65 -9.41 7.29
CA SER A 4 18.59 -10.08 8.06
C SER A 4 18.12 -9.21 9.22
N ASP A 5 19.06 -8.59 9.94
CA ASP A 5 18.74 -7.67 11.04
C ASP A 5 17.99 -6.44 10.53
N LEU A 6 18.41 -5.89 9.38
CA LEU A 6 17.74 -4.74 8.75
C LEU A 6 16.30 -5.07 8.36
N ILE A 7 16.08 -6.22 7.71
CA ILE A 7 14.74 -6.68 7.36
C ILE A 7 13.88 -6.85 8.62
N THR A 8 14.44 -7.47 9.66
CA THR A 8 13.74 -7.66 10.92
C THR A 8 13.36 -6.33 11.57
N LEU A 9 14.26 -5.35 11.55
CA LEU A 9 13.99 -4.00 12.05
C LEU A 9 12.83 -3.34 11.28
N ILE A 10 12.89 -3.36 9.95
CA ILE A 10 11.86 -2.81 9.06
C ILE A 10 10.49 -3.43 9.34
N LEU A 11 10.43 -4.75 9.39
CA LEU A 11 9.19 -5.47 9.66
C LEU A 11 8.65 -5.19 11.07
N THR A 12 9.53 -5.03 12.06
CA THR A 12 9.14 -4.70 13.43
C THR A 12 8.57 -3.29 13.51
N GLN A 13 9.21 -2.30 12.88
CA GLN A 13 8.70 -0.93 12.80
C GLN A 13 7.33 -0.88 12.12
N LEU A 14 7.21 -1.49 10.95
CA LEU A 14 5.94 -1.56 10.23
C LEU A 14 4.83 -2.18 11.09
N ARG A 15 5.14 -3.27 11.80
CA ARG A 15 4.21 -3.95 12.72
C ARG A 15 3.80 -3.03 13.88
N THR A 16 4.74 -2.27 14.42
CA THR A 16 4.48 -1.33 15.51
C THR A 16 3.49 -0.24 15.06
N HIS A 17 3.69 0.36 13.88
CA HIS A 17 2.81 1.39 13.35
C HIS A 17 1.41 0.83 13.02
N VAL A 18 1.34 -0.31 12.36
CA VAL A 18 0.05 -0.96 12.03
C VAL A 18 -0.73 -1.36 13.29
N ASN A 19 -0.04 -1.64 14.41
CA ASN A 19 -0.67 -1.94 15.69
C ASN A 19 -0.97 -0.72 16.56
N SER A 20 -0.51 0.46 16.19
CA SER A 20 -0.75 1.71 16.92
C SER A 20 -2.03 2.38 16.44
N ASP A 21 -3.09 2.30 17.24
CA ASP A 21 -4.35 3.01 16.94
C ASP A 21 -4.12 4.52 16.88
N GLN A 22 -3.28 5.07 17.76
CA GLN A 22 -2.94 6.49 17.76
C GLN A 22 -2.28 6.94 16.45
N PHE A 23 -1.42 6.11 15.87
CA PHE A 23 -0.80 6.38 14.57
C PHE A 23 -1.83 6.31 13.44
N LEU A 24 -2.63 5.25 13.40
CA LEU A 24 -3.60 5.02 12.32
C LEU A 24 -4.72 6.06 12.30
N GLU A 25 -5.17 6.53 13.47
CA GLU A 25 -6.25 7.53 13.59
C GLU A 25 -5.89 8.87 12.91
N GLN A 26 -4.60 9.23 12.80
CA GLN A 26 -4.15 10.45 12.12
C GLN A 26 -4.45 10.42 10.61
N PHE A 27 -4.53 9.23 10.03
CA PHE A 27 -4.78 9.01 8.60
C PHE A 27 -6.20 8.54 8.29
N ARG A 28 -7.07 8.63 9.26
CA ARG A 28 -8.49 8.32 9.11
C ARG A 28 -9.25 9.54 8.58
N ARG A 29 -10.02 9.36 7.51
CA ARG A 29 -10.93 10.41 7.06
C ARG A 29 -12.00 10.67 8.12
N SER A 30 -12.41 11.93 8.28
CA SER A 30 -13.51 12.30 9.17
C SER A 30 -14.76 11.45 8.86
N LYS A 31 -15.45 10.95 9.89
CA LYS A 31 -16.63 10.07 9.79
C LYS A 31 -16.38 8.64 9.28
N ALA A 32 -15.14 8.26 8.90
CA ALA A 32 -14.82 6.87 8.59
C ALA A 32 -14.54 6.09 9.89
N PHE A 33 -14.85 4.81 9.91
CA PHE A 33 -14.60 3.89 11.05
C PHE A 33 -15.16 4.33 12.41
N VAL A 34 -16.07 5.30 12.45
CA VAL A 34 -16.70 5.78 13.70
C VAL A 34 -17.68 4.77 14.29
N ARG A 35 -18.32 3.98 13.43
CA ARG A 35 -19.25 2.94 13.86
C ARG A 35 -18.52 1.63 14.05
N HIS A 36 -18.80 0.91 15.13
CA HIS A 36 -18.34 -0.46 15.32
C HIS A 36 -18.93 -1.37 14.25
N ARG A 37 -18.20 -1.52 13.15
CA ARG A 37 -18.50 -2.45 12.05
C ARG A 37 -17.56 -3.64 12.15
N LYS A 38 -17.85 -4.67 11.34
CA LYS A 38 -16.99 -5.87 11.27
C LYS A 38 -15.53 -5.55 10.93
N LEU A 39 -15.25 -4.51 10.10
CA LEU A 39 -13.91 -4.10 9.72
C LEU A 39 -13.44 -2.90 10.56
N THR A 40 -12.28 -3.06 11.17
CA THR A 40 -11.53 -1.99 11.84
C THR A 40 -10.56 -1.31 10.88
N LEU A 41 -10.11 -0.10 11.23
CA LEU A 41 -9.08 0.62 10.48
C LEU A 41 -7.81 -0.21 10.33
N LYS A 42 -7.32 -0.80 11.43
CA LYS A 42 -6.16 -1.68 11.49
C LYS A 42 -6.26 -2.86 10.51
N GLN A 43 -7.40 -3.53 10.50
CA GLN A 43 -7.61 -4.68 9.61
C GLN A 43 -7.56 -4.28 8.13
N VAL A 44 -8.15 -3.14 7.78
CA VAL A 44 -8.13 -2.67 6.39
C VAL A 44 -6.71 -2.25 5.98
N VAL A 45 -5.96 -1.56 6.84
CA VAL A 45 -4.56 -1.20 6.60
C VAL A 45 -3.70 -2.46 6.43
N ALA A 46 -3.81 -3.42 7.34
CA ALA A 46 -3.08 -4.68 7.24
C ALA A 46 -3.40 -5.43 5.94
N TYR A 47 -4.67 -5.47 5.55
CA TYR A 47 -5.08 -6.05 4.27
C TYR A 47 -4.40 -5.33 3.09
N LEU A 48 -4.40 -4.01 3.05
CA LEU A 48 -3.83 -3.24 1.94
C LEU A 48 -2.31 -3.41 1.82
N ILE A 49 -1.61 -3.53 2.95
CA ILE A 49 -0.15 -3.79 2.97
C ILE A 49 0.14 -5.22 2.50
N TYR A 50 -0.68 -6.18 2.92
CA TYR A 50 -0.50 -7.59 2.58
C TYR A 50 -0.95 -7.93 1.16
N SER A 51 -1.88 -7.16 0.59
CA SER A 51 -2.55 -7.44 -0.68
C SER A 51 -1.54 -7.66 -1.81
N LYS A 52 -1.69 -8.79 -2.49
CA LYS A 52 -0.93 -9.17 -3.69
C LYS A 52 -1.84 -8.96 -4.90
N LYS A 53 -1.32 -9.07 -6.10
CA LYS A 53 -2.07 -8.90 -7.36
C LYS A 53 -3.02 -10.10 -7.68
N ARG A 54 -3.76 -10.59 -6.69
CA ARG A 54 -4.73 -11.67 -6.85
C ARG A 54 -6.16 -11.15 -6.72
N SER A 55 -7.16 -11.98 -6.99
CA SER A 55 -8.55 -11.58 -6.73
C SER A 55 -8.75 -11.34 -5.23
N MET A 56 -9.53 -10.33 -4.90
CA MET A 56 -9.77 -9.91 -3.50
C MET A 56 -10.33 -11.04 -2.64
N ASP A 57 -11.17 -11.90 -3.21
CA ASP A 57 -11.77 -13.03 -2.47
C ASP A 57 -10.71 -14.08 -2.08
N ILE A 58 -9.74 -14.33 -2.98
CA ILE A 58 -8.61 -15.23 -2.70
C ILE A 58 -7.70 -14.63 -1.63
N GLU A 59 -7.43 -13.32 -1.71
CA GLU A 59 -6.58 -12.63 -0.76
C GLU A 59 -7.19 -12.56 0.63
N LEU A 60 -8.48 -12.27 0.74
CA LEU A 60 -9.20 -12.26 2.01
C LEU A 60 -9.18 -13.64 2.68
N SER A 61 -9.39 -14.70 1.90
CA SER A 61 -9.33 -16.08 2.40
C SER A 61 -7.91 -16.50 2.81
N ALA A 62 -6.89 -15.94 2.14
CA ALA A 62 -5.48 -16.22 2.47
C ALA A 62 -5.03 -15.45 3.71
N LEU A 63 -5.50 -14.22 3.90
CA LEU A 63 -5.14 -13.35 5.00
C LEU A 63 -5.49 -13.98 6.35
N GLN A 64 -6.66 -14.57 6.48
CA GLN A 64 -7.11 -15.27 7.70
C GLN A 64 -6.16 -16.41 8.11
N ARG A 65 -5.50 -17.05 7.11
CA ARG A 65 -4.57 -18.17 7.36
C ARG A 65 -3.13 -17.72 7.62
N GLN A 66 -2.72 -16.56 7.08
CA GLN A 66 -1.31 -16.15 7.05
C GLN A 66 -0.96 -15.09 8.09
N ILE A 67 -1.95 -14.39 8.64
CA ILE A 67 -1.74 -13.40 9.70
C ILE A 67 -2.65 -13.78 10.89
N PRO A 68 -2.29 -14.80 11.67
CA PRO A 68 -3.10 -15.26 12.80
C PRO A 68 -3.26 -14.21 13.90
N ASP A 69 -2.32 -13.27 14.00
CA ASP A 69 -2.36 -12.16 14.97
C ASP A 69 -3.43 -11.09 14.66
N ILE A 70 -4.01 -11.11 13.47
CA ILE A 70 -5.08 -10.21 13.06
C ILE A 70 -6.30 -11.06 12.73
N GLU A 71 -7.22 -11.13 13.68
CA GLU A 71 -8.52 -11.73 13.43
C GLU A 71 -9.25 -10.95 12.34
N PHE A 72 -9.30 -11.52 11.13
CA PHE A 72 -9.94 -10.86 10.00
C PHE A 72 -11.37 -11.42 9.84
N PRO A 73 -12.40 -10.57 9.94
CA PRO A 73 -13.78 -11.03 9.87
C PRO A 73 -14.15 -11.49 8.47
N ASP A 74 -15.14 -12.38 8.39
CA ASP A 74 -15.76 -12.72 7.11
C ASP A 74 -16.54 -11.53 6.56
N VAL A 75 -16.02 -10.92 5.50
CA VAL A 75 -16.57 -9.73 4.86
C VAL A 75 -16.48 -9.82 3.33
N SER A 76 -17.44 -9.20 2.67
CA SER A 76 -17.43 -9.12 1.22
C SER A 76 -16.35 -8.16 0.69
N ARG A 77 -15.87 -8.42 -0.53
CA ARG A 77 -14.96 -7.52 -1.27
C ARG A 77 -15.49 -6.07 -1.35
N GLN A 78 -16.81 -5.90 -1.46
CA GLN A 78 -17.43 -4.58 -1.51
C GLN A 78 -17.29 -3.84 -0.17
N ALA A 79 -17.37 -4.55 0.95
CA ALA A 79 -17.16 -3.96 2.27
C ALA A 79 -15.73 -3.44 2.42
N VAL A 80 -14.73 -4.23 2.01
CA VAL A 80 -13.32 -3.81 2.02
C VAL A 80 -13.08 -2.65 1.05
N SER A 81 -13.59 -2.73 -0.17
CA SER A 81 -13.48 -1.67 -1.17
C SER A 81 -14.10 -0.35 -0.69
N LYS A 82 -15.20 -0.42 0.07
CA LYS A 82 -15.84 0.75 0.66
C LYS A 82 -15.06 1.29 1.86
N ALA A 83 -14.54 0.39 2.70
CA ALA A 83 -13.77 0.75 3.89
C ALA A 83 -12.44 1.44 3.54
N ARG A 84 -11.70 0.96 2.53
CA ARG A 84 -10.41 1.57 2.10
C ARG A 84 -10.53 3.05 1.75
N ARG A 85 -11.69 3.51 1.27
CA ARG A 85 -11.92 4.93 0.96
C ARG A 85 -11.90 5.82 2.22
N GLY A 86 -11.99 5.22 3.39
CA GLY A 86 -11.89 5.90 4.68
C GLY A 86 -10.47 6.17 5.14
N ILE A 87 -9.45 5.75 4.39
CA ILE A 87 -8.04 5.91 4.71
C ILE A 87 -7.44 6.98 3.80
N LEU A 88 -6.63 7.86 4.37
CA LEU A 88 -5.86 8.84 3.60
C LEU A 88 -4.65 8.15 2.98
N PRO A 89 -4.32 8.41 1.69
CA PRO A 89 -3.13 7.85 1.04
C PRO A 89 -1.81 8.20 1.74
N ASP A 90 -1.79 9.33 2.44
CA ASP A 90 -0.63 9.81 3.21
C ASP A 90 -0.12 8.79 4.24
N LEU A 91 -0.98 7.90 4.74
CA LEU A 91 -0.58 6.78 5.59
C LEU A 91 0.53 5.95 4.93
N PHE A 92 0.32 5.57 3.67
CA PHE A 92 1.27 4.71 2.96
C PHE A 92 2.54 5.47 2.58
N LYS A 93 2.42 6.76 2.31
CA LYS A 93 3.57 7.63 2.09
C LYS A 93 4.43 7.72 3.34
N GLU A 94 3.83 7.98 4.49
CA GLU A 94 4.54 8.06 5.78
C GLU A 94 5.25 6.74 6.12
N LEU A 95 4.52 5.62 6.01
CA LEU A 95 5.11 4.30 6.22
C LEU A 95 6.28 4.03 5.27
N PHE A 96 6.18 4.44 4.01
CA PHE A 96 7.23 4.27 3.01
C PHE A 96 8.44 5.14 3.33
N ASP A 97 8.25 6.43 3.59
CA ASP A 97 9.32 7.39 3.86
C ASP A 97 10.13 6.94 5.09
N GLU A 98 9.47 6.49 6.13
CA GLU A 98 10.12 5.98 7.34
C GLU A 98 10.94 4.70 7.09
N GLN A 99 10.42 3.77 6.26
CA GLN A 99 11.18 2.58 5.89
C GLN A 99 12.42 2.93 5.06
N VAL A 100 12.27 3.86 4.13
CA VAL A 100 13.38 4.37 3.31
C VAL A 100 14.45 5.03 4.19
N GLU A 101 14.05 5.87 5.14
CA GLU A 101 14.98 6.50 6.08
C GLU A 101 15.72 5.44 6.91
N THR A 102 15.00 4.45 7.43
CA THR A 102 15.58 3.34 8.19
C THR A 102 16.62 2.58 7.36
N VAL A 103 16.32 2.28 6.10
CA VAL A 103 17.27 1.62 5.19
C VAL A 103 18.52 2.47 5.03
N TYR A 104 18.39 3.75 4.73
CA TYR A 104 19.55 4.62 4.51
C TYR A 104 20.38 4.86 5.75
N LYS A 105 19.76 4.88 6.92
CA LYS A 105 20.44 5.05 8.20
C LYS A 105 21.27 3.83 8.62
N HIS A 106 20.78 2.64 8.29
CA HIS A 106 21.35 1.39 8.79
C HIS A 106 22.02 0.52 7.71
N ALA A 107 21.76 0.77 6.44
CA ALA A 107 22.40 0.06 5.36
C ALA A 107 23.80 0.65 5.07
N ALA A 108 24.80 0.12 5.74
CA ALA A 108 26.21 0.37 5.39
C ALA A 108 26.57 -0.03 3.93
N CYS A 109 25.63 -0.66 3.25
CA CYS A 109 25.75 -1.24 1.90
C CYS A 109 25.01 -0.41 0.84
N SER A 110 24.53 0.78 1.14
CA SER A 110 24.08 1.67 0.07
C SER A 110 25.31 2.04 -0.76
N LYS A 111 25.54 1.27 -1.82
CA LYS A 111 26.63 1.52 -2.75
C LYS A 111 26.44 2.94 -3.30
N SER A 112 27.27 3.85 -2.88
CA SER A 112 27.33 5.16 -3.49
C SER A 112 28.33 5.12 -4.64
N TRP A 113 27.99 5.77 -5.73
CA TRP A 113 28.91 6.01 -6.84
C TRP A 113 29.47 7.42 -6.68
N PHE A 114 30.75 7.53 -6.37
CA PHE A 114 31.42 8.80 -6.03
C PHE A 114 30.70 9.64 -4.97
N GLY A 115 30.12 8.98 -3.95
CA GLY A 115 29.35 9.67 -2.89
C GLY A 115 27.90 9.98 -3.23
N TYR A 116 27.47 9.73 -4.47
CA TYR A 116 26.09 9.96 -4.92
C TYR A 116 25.24 8.69 -4.83
N ARG A 117 23.96 8.86 -4.53
CA ARG A 117 22.99 7.78 -4.64
C ARG A 117 22.62 7.55 -6.09
N VAL A 118 22.69 6.32 -6.55
CA VAL A 118 22.30 5.94 -7.91
C VAL A 118 20.89 5.34 -7.85
N PHE A 119 19.99 5.91 -8.63
CA PHE A 119 18.64 5.41 -8.81
C PHE A 119 18.49 4.92 -10.25
N ALA A 120 17.91 3.74 -10.41
CA ALA A 120 17.41 3.28 -11.69
C ALA A 120 15.89 3.51 -11.71
N VAL A 121 15.42 4.26 -12.69
CA VAL A 121 14.00 4.50 -12.92
C VAL A 121 13.62 3.78 -14.20
N ASP A 122 12.71 2.83 -14.08
CA ASP A 122 12.10 2.15 -15.21
C ASP A 122 10.73 2.74 -15.50
N GLY A 123 10.38 2.86 -16.76
CA GLY A 123 9.04 3.28 -17.18
C GLY A 123 8.08 2.13 -17.05
N SER A 124 7.00 2.33 -16.31
CA SER A 124 5.86 1.41 -16.31
C SER A 124 4.64 2.12 -16.87
N THR A 125 3.85 1.40 -17.65
CA THR A 125 2.59 1.89 -18.20
C THR A 125 1.44 1.31 -17.40
N LEU A 126 0.48 2.15 -17.05
CA LEU A 126 -0.77 1.76 -16.42
C LEU A 126 -1.92 2.05 -17.37
N GLU A 127 -2.54 1.01 -17.87
CA GLU A 127 -3.77 1.15 -18.66
C GLU A 127 -4.94 1.47 -17.74
N ILE A 128 -5.62 2.58 -18.00
CA ILE A 128 -6.82 3.00 -17.29
C ILE A 128 -8.02 2.99 -18.22
N PRO A 129 -9.24 2.70 -17.70
CA PRO A 129 -10.44 2.70 -18.52
C PRO A 129 -10.63 4.04 -19.23
N LEU A 130 -10.92 3.97 -20.53
CA LEU A 130 -11.18 5.14 -21.35
C LEU A 130 -12.51 5.77 -20.93
N SER A 131 -12.46 7.05 -20.55
CA SER A 131 -13.62 7.89 -20.28
C SER A 131 -13.28 9.33 -20.69
N ASN A 132 -14.29 10.18 -20.82
CA ASN A 132 -14.04 11.60 -21.13
C ASN A 132 -13.14 12.28 -20.08
N ASP A 133 -13.34 11.96 -18.80
CA ASP A 133 -12.55 12.52 -17.69
C ASP A 133 -11.11 12.02 -17.73
N THR A 134 -10.90 10.70 -17.90
CA THR A 134 -9.55 10.13 -17.97
C THR A 134 -8.80 10.60 -19.23
N SER A 135 -9.48 10.72 -20.36
CA SER A 135 -8.87 11.22 -21.61
C SER A 135 -8.47 12.70 -21.51
N SER A 136 -9.25 13.52 -20.81
CA SER A 136 -8.93 14.94 -20.63
C SER A 136 -7.77 15.16 -19.65
N GLU A 137 -7.63 14.30 -18.63
CA GLU A 137 -6.60 14.42 -17.60
C GLU A 137 -5.25 13.83 -18.03
N PHE A 138 -5.27 12.67 -18.66
CA PHE A 138 -4.05 11.89 -18.97
C PHE A 138 -3.73 11.83 -20.48
N GLY A 139 -4.64 12.27 -21.33
CA GLY A 139 -4.52 12.11 -22.78
C GLY A 139 -4.82 10.67 -23.25
N THR A 140 -4.71 10.49 -24.56
CA THR A 140 -4.89 9.17 -25.21
C THR A 140 -3.74 8.89 -26.15
N ILE A 141 -3.35 7.62 -26.22
CA ILE A 141 -2.39 7.11 -27.22
C ILE A 141 -3.09 6.05 -28.05
N THR A 142 -3.00 6.16 -29.35
CA THR A 142 -3.53 5.15 -30.28
C THR A 142 -2.63 3.93 -30.25
N SER A 143 -3.16 2.78 -29.87
CA SER A 143 -2.41 1.51 -29.91
C SER A 143 -2.14 1.08 -31.33
N CYS A 144 -1.19 0.13 -31.51
CA CYS A 144 -0.91 -0.48 -32.82
C CYS A 144 -2.15 -1.14 -33.47
N ASN A 145 -3.20 -1.39 -32.72
CA ASN A 145 -4.48 -1.94 -33.21
C ASN A 145 -5.53 -0.86 -33.51
N ASN A 146 -5.14 0.41 -33.61
CA ASN A 146 -6.04 1.56 -33.82
C ASN A 146 -7.12 1.74 -32.75
N GLN A 147 -6.87 1.29 -31.52
CA GLN A 147 -7.72 1.56 -30.36
C GLN A 147 -7.08 2.64 -29.50
N ASP A 148 -7.86 3.63 -29.10
CA ASP A 148 -7.40 4.65 -28.17
C ASP A 148 -7.33 4.07 -26.76
N ILE A 149 -6.20 4.30 -26.08
CA ILE A 149 -5.94 3.88 -24.70
C ILE A 149 -5.50 5.10 -23.88
N CYS A 150 -5.99 5.22 -22.65
CA CYS A 150 -5.45 6.16 -21.66
C CYS A 150 -4.33 5.52 -20.84
N TRP A 151 -3.29 6.27 -20.56
CA TRP A 151 -2.14 5.85 -19.76
C TRP A 151 -2.08 6.58 -18.43
#